data_61580453416a6c61378bc9ba2e4db682
#
_entry.id   61580453416a6c61378bc9ba2e4db682
#
_cell.length_a   1.000
_cell.length_b   1.000
_cell.length_c   1.000
_cell.angle_alpha   90.00
_cell.angle_beta   90.00
_cell.angle_gamma   90.00
#
_symmetry.space_group_name_H-M   'P 1'
#
loop_
_entity.id
_entity.type
_entity.pdbx_description
1 polymer ?
#
loop_
_entity_poly.entity_id
_entity_poly.type
_entity_poly.pdbx_seq_one_letter_code
_entity_poly.pdbx_strand_id
1 'polypeptide(L)'
;YLTFSQEITENKLNTFCNQNIETFKKYRAFKGWATVKSMMEMADVHDIKNYFNTVKKYSLIREYNNNGFPAEKILQFKDFQRLSANDIYRIMRSKCDKINTDVSVMDEPVILTNNTISTIDSYLATPEMGIPLSWEGYNEYFRGLLPSTVIFQGLLSNEGKSRMITMMAADVVLRQKCRVMIISNEMTERAIKNCLITTVINNPIFKELHGIDINKNEKELTLGLYKDESGEFVVRKTDESGEFIESEEEYIERVKATEEYQKVKAVGEWLERQTEGKLYFHDITSDYSQEAIELEIRKSKVVYKCDVFIMDTMKVDKLESWDRLKMLATKIVELGKELKMSGIATFQLTDATVFDDIFDLSSNNIGAAKGIKHPVDVMLLGKKLKREEYDKYQYMPFATEESLMWGDPVSKDLNPKKEYIAFKIDKNRL
;
A
#
# COMPACT_ATOMS: atom_id res chain seq x y z
N TYR A 1 -19.93 -16.86 2.06
CA TYR A 1 -21.14 -16.48 2.80
C TYR A 1 -20.84 -15.51 3.94
N LEU A 2 -19.84 -15.79 4.78
CA LEU A 2 -19.46 -14.93 5.94
C LEU A 2 -19.05 -13.51 5.53
N THR A 3 -18.66 -13.31 4.30
CA THR A 3 -18.34 -11.98 3.74
C THR A 3 -19.60 -11.12 3.57
N PHE A 4 -20.79 -11.74 3.51
CA PHE A 4 -22.06 -11.05 3.22
C PHE A 4 -23.05 -11.04 4.39
N SER A 5 -22.79 -11.75 5.48
CA SER A 5 -23.70 -11.81 6.62
C SER A 5 -22.97 -12.11 7.93
N GLN A 6 -23.24 -11.30 8.95
CA GLN A 6 -22.69 -11.51 10.29
C GLN A 6 -23.38 -12.68 11.04
N GLU A 7 -24.54 -13.12 10.59
CA GLU A 7 -25.31 -14.19 11.21
C GLU A 7 -25.74 -15.24 10.18
N ILE A 8 -25.45 -16.50 10.46
CA ILE A 8 -25.82 -17.64 9.62
C ILE A 8 -27.18 -18.17 10.08
N THR A 9 -28.21 -17.90 9.31
CA THR A 9 -29.57 -18.48 9.51
C THR A 9 -29.93 -19.37 8.32
N GLU A 10 -30.86 -20.31 8.54
CA GLU A 10 -31.33 -21.23 7.52
C GLU A 10 -31.82 -20.50 6.26
N ASN A 11 -32.65 -19.46 6.45
CA ASN A 11 -33.21 -18.71 5.32
C ASN A 11 -32.14 -17.96 4.52
N LYS A 12 -31.20 -17.31 5.21
CA LYS A 12 -30.11 -16.60 4.54
C LYS A 12 -29.18 -17.55 3.78
N LEU A 13 -28.86 -18.71 4.37
CA LEU A 13 -28.03 -19.72 3.72
C LEU A 13 -28.73 -20.36 2.52
N ASN A 14 -30.02 -20.70 2.66
CA ASN A 14 -30.81 -21.21 1.55
C ASN A 14 -30.89 -20.21 0.40
N THR A 15 -31.11 -18.92 0.69
CA THR A 15 -31.13 -17.85 -0.32
C THR A 15 -29.79 -17.77 -1.04
N PHE A 16 -28.69 -17.79 -0.30
CA PHE A 16 -27.33 -17.75 -0.89
C PHE A 16 -27.05 -18.98 -1.75
N CYS A 17 -27.35 -20.18 -1.27
CA CYS A 17 -27.11 -21.40 -2.01
C CYS A 17 -27.97 -21.49 -3.28
N ASN A 18 -29.19 -20.94 -3.26
CA ASN A 18 -30.08 -20.92 -4.43
C ASN A 18 -29.59 -20.02 -5.58
N GLN A 19 -28.66 -19.11 -5.32
CA GLN A 19 -28.08 -18.25 -6.37
C GLN A 19 -27.17 -19.02 -7.34
N ASN A 20 -26.72 -20.23 -6.97
CA ASN A 20 -25.87 -21.06 -7.81
C ASN A 20 -26.31 -22.52 -7.73
N ILE A 21 -26.73 -23.08 -8.87
CA ILE A 21 -27.28 -24.44 -8.99
C ILE A 21 -26.32 -25.51 -8.48
N GLU A 22 -25.03 -25.36 -8.75
CA GLU A 22 -24.02 -26.34 -8.33
C GLU A 22 -23.79 -26.29 -6.81
N THR A 23 -23.75 -25.10 -6.24
CA THR A 23 -23.67 -24.87 -4.80
C THR A 23 -24.89 -25.45 -4.09
N PHE A 24 -26.07 -25.26 -4.67
CA PHE A 24 -27.32 -25.80 -4.11
C PHE A 24 -27.36 -27.33 -4.15
N LYS A 25 -26.91 -27.95 -5.24
CA LYS A 25 -26.81 -29.41 -5.32
C LYS A 25 -25.87 -29.98 -4.26
N LYS A 26 -24.70 -29.37 -4.06
CA LYS A 26 -23.74 -29.76 -3.02
C LYS A 26 -24.33 -29.58 -1.63
N TYR A 27 -24.96 -28.45 -1.35
CA TYR A 27 -25.61 -28.17 -0.08
C TYR A 27 -26.68 -29.23 0.26
N ARG A 28 -27.54 -29.59 -0.67
CA ARG A 28 -28.54 -30.66 -0.50
C ARG A 28 -27.92 -32.04 -0.32
N ALA A 29 -26.89 -32.37 -1.08
CA ALA A 29 -26.18 -33.66 -0.96
C ALA A 29 -25.60 -33.87 0.45
N PHE A 30 -25.23 -32.80 1.13
CA PHE A 30 -24.76 -32.81 2.53
C PHE A 30 -25.86 -32.58 3.57
N LYS A 31 -27.11 -32.93 3.30
CA LYS A 31 -28.29 -32.81 4.19
C LYS A 31 -28.64 -31.36 4.59
N GLY A 32 -28.18 -30.37 3.84
CA GLY A 32 -28.61 -28.96 3.97
C GLY A 32 -28.37 -28.36 5.34
N TRP A 33 -29.37 -27.64 5.85
CA TRP A 33 -29.30 -26.91 7.12
C TRP A 33 -29.00 -27.81 8.32
N ALA A 34 -29.51 -29.03 8.35
CA ALA A 34 -29.27 -29.94 9.47
C ALA A 34 -27.78 -30.20 9.73
N THR A 35 -26.99 -30.35 8.68
CA THR A 35 -25.54 -30.51 8.80
C THR A 35 -24.87 -29.22 9.25
N VAL A 36 -25.28 -28.09 8.69
CA VAL A 36 -24.72 -26.78 9.09
C VAL A 36 -25.01 -26.48 10.56
N LYS A 37 -26.25 -26.73 11.01
CA LYS A 37 -26.66 -26.57 12.40
C LYS A 37 -25.82 -27.44 13.35
N SER A 38 -25.68 -28.73 13.01
CA SER A 38 -24.85 -29.65 13.80
C SER A 38 -23.39 -29.19 13.87
N MET A 39 -22.82 -28.69 12.75
CA MET A 39 -21.47 -28.11 12.73
C MET A 39 -21.35 -26.86 13.59
N MET A 40 -22.37 -25.98 13.61
CA MET A 40 -22.40 -24.79 14.46
C MET A 40 -22.46 -25.14 15.94
N GLU A 41 -23.24 -26.19 16.31
CA GLU A 41 -23.34 -26.67 17.68
C GLU A 41 -22.02 -27.32 18.19
N MET A 42 -21.24 -27.90 17.25
CA MET A 42 -19.95 -28.54 17.56
C MET A 42 -18.76 -27.57 17.46
N ALA A 43 -18.96 -26.39 16.88
CA ALA A 43 -17.88 -25.44 16.67
C ALA A 43 -17.49 -24.74 17.98
N ASP A 44 -16.22 -24.87 18.34
CA ASP A 44 -15.64 -24.04 19.40
C ASP A 44 -15.27 -22.68 18.83
N VAL A 45 -15.87 -21.62 19.36
CA VAL A 45 -15.61 -20.23 18.94
C VAL A 45 -14.15 -19.84 19.16
N HIS A 46 -13.48 -20.45 20.16
CA HIS A 46 -12.07 -20.20 20.41
C HIS A 46 -11.13 -20.82 19.36
N ASP A 47 -11.64 -21.74 18.55
CA ASP A 47 -10.82 -22.47 17.55
C ASP A 47 -11.11 -22.06 16.08
N ILE A 48 -11.85 -20.98 15.89
CA ILE A 48 -12.24 -20.46 14.55
C ILE A 48 -10.99 -20.29 13.63
N LYS A 49 -9.89 -19.81 14.18
CA LYS A 49 -8.65 -19.61 13.42
C LYS A 49 -8.09 -20.93 12.88
N ASN A 50 -8.15 -22.00 13.67
CA ASN A 50 -7.68 -23.33 13.27
C ASN A 50 -8.60 -23.94 12.21
N TYR A 51 -9.93 -23.79 12.37
CA TYR A 51 -10.90 -24.24 11.36
C TYR A 51 -10.70 -23.50 10.03
N PHE A 52 -10.53 -22.19 10.09
CA PHE A 52 -10.28 -21.38 8.90
C PHE A 52 -8.97 -21.79 8.19
N ASN A 53 -7.89 -21.97 8.93
CA ASN A 53 -6.63 -22.45 8.39
C ASN A 53 -6.75 -23.85 7.78
N THR A 54 -7.52 -24.73 8.40
CA THR A 54 -7.81 -26.06 7.88
C THR A 54 -8.55 -25.97 6.54
N VAL A 55 -9.61 -25.17 6.46
CA VAL A 55 -10.35 -24.95 5.21
C VAL A 55 -9.45 -24.36 4.12
N LYS A 56 -8.64 -23.35 4.44
CA LYS A 56 -7.67 -22.77 3.50
C LYS A 56 -6.68 -23.83 2.98
N LYS A 57 -6.17 -24.67 3.85
CA LYS A 57 -5.22 -25.72 3.52
C LYS A 57 -5.79 -26.71 2.50
N TYR A 58 -6.98 -27.25 2.74
CA TYR A 58 -7.63 -28.18 1.83
C TYR A 58 -8.09 -27.50 0.53
N SER A 59 -8.53 -26.26 0.59
CA SER A 59 -8.88 -25.48 -0.60
C SER A 59 -7.67 -25.28 -1.51
N LEU A 60 -6.51 -24.96 -0.94
CA LEU A 60 -5.27 -24.78 -1.69
C LEU A 60 -4.85 -26.08 -2.41
N ILE A 61 -4.93 -27.23 -1.73
CA ILE A 61 -4.62 -28.54 -2.36
C ILE A 61 -5.58 -28.81 -3.52
N ARG A 62 -6.86 -28.52 -3.33
CA ARG A 62 -7.87 -28.70 -4.39
C ARG A 62 -7.59 -27.82 -5.61
N GLU A 63 -7.23 -26.55 -5.37
CA GLU A 63 -6.89 -25.64 -6.46
C GLU A 63 -5.64 -26.09 -7.22
N TYR A 64 -4.61 -26.56 -6.52
CA TYR A 64 -3.45 -27.15 -7.20
C TYR A 64 -3.83 -28.34 -8.08
N ASN A 65 -4.65 -29.27 -7.56
CA ASN A 65 -5.09 -30.44 -8.34
C ASN A 65 -5.97 -30.02 -9.54
N ASN A 66 -6.88 -29.07 -9.35
CA ASN A 66 -7.72 -28.54 -10.44
C ASN A 66 -6.89 -27.92 -11.56
N ASN A 67 -5.73 -27.39 -11.23
CA ASN A 67 -4.78 -26.81 -12.19
C ASN A 67 -3.70 -27.82 -12.65
N GLY A 68 -3.90 -29.12 -12.43
CA GLY A 68 -3.02 -30.18 -12.92
C GLY A 68 -1.76 -30.44 -12.08
N PHE A 69 -1.61 -29.81 -10.92
CA PHE A 69 -0.49 -30.08 -10.02
C PHE A 69 -0.85 -31.22 -9.05
N PRO A 70 -0.04 -32.29 -8.93
CA PRO A 70 -0.36 -33.46 -8.12
C PRO A 70 -0.15 -33.20 -6.61
N ALA A 71 -0.92 -32.27 -6.05
CA ALA A 71 -0.79 -31.85 -4.65
C ALA A 71 -1.43 -32.84 -3.66
N GLU A 72 -2.24 -33.77 -4.10
CA GLU A 72 -2.86 -34.81 -3.24
C GLU A 72 -1.85 -35.65 -2.46
N LYS A 73 -0.65 -35.85 -3.02
CA LYS A 73 0.43 -36.56 -2.34
C LYS A 73 0.86 -35.88 -1.01
N ILE A 74 0.58 -34.60 -0.85
CA ILE A 74 0.87 -33.87 0.40
C ILE A 74 -0.05 -34.36 1.53
N LEU A 75 -1.26 -34.80 1.24
CA LEU A 75 -2.17 -35.40 2.23
C LEU A 75 -1.59 -36.63 2.93
N GLN A 76 -0.66 -37.32 2.28
CA GLN A 76 -0.01 -38.53 2.80
C GLN A 76 1.20 -38.23 3.69
N PHE A 77 1.59 -36.97 3.87
CA PHE A 77 2.70 -36.62 4.72
C PHE A 77 2.36 -36.89 6.19
N LYS A 78 3.27 -37.52 6.94
CA LYS A 78 3.05 -37.84 8.37
C LYS A 78 2.68 -36.61 9.21
N ASP A 79 3.24 -35.45 8.88
CA ASP A 79 3.01 -34.18 9.58
C ASP A 79 1.97 -33.28 8.93
N PHE A 80 1.16 -33.81 7.99
CA PHE A 80 0.17 -33.01 7.24
C PHE A 80 -0.72 -32.17 8.16
N GLN A 81 -1.13 -32.69 9.30
CA GLN A 81 -1.98 -31.97 10.24
C GLN A 81 -1.32 -30.69 10.79
N ARG A 82 0.01 -30.68 10.90
CA ARG A 82 0.80 -29.54 11.37
C ARG A 82 1.11 -28.51 10.27
N LEU A 83 0.99 -28.89 9.01
CA LEU A 83 1.26 -27.99 7.90
C LEU A 83 0.19 -26.89 7.82
N SER A 84 0.64 -25.67 7.62
CA SER A 84 -0.22 -24.55 7.22
C SER A 84 -0.42 -24.50 5.70
N ALA A 85 -1.34 -23.65 5.23
CA ALA A 85 -1.49 -23.39 3.79
C ALA A 85 -0.20 -22.82 3.18
N ASN A 86 0.54 -21.99 3.94
CA ASN A 86 1.83 -21.45 3.50
C ASN A 86 2.90 -22.55 3.35
N ASP A 87 2.91 -23.54 4.25
CA ASP A 87 3.86 -24.65 4.13
C ASP A 87 3.57 -25.49 2.88
N ILE A 88 2.29 -25.72 2.56
CA ILE A 88 1.89 -26.40 1.33
C ILE A 88 2.32 -25.59 0.09
N TYR A 89 2.12 -24.27 0.11
CA TYR A 89 2.60 -23.39 -0.95
C TYR A 89 4.13 -23.50 -1.12
N ARG A 90 4.90 -23.44 -0.03
CA ARG A 90 6.36 -23.61 -0.08
C ARG A 90 6.79 -24.95 -0.66
N ILE A 91 6.12 -26.06 -0.25
CA ILE A 91 6.39 -27.38 -0.77
C ILE A 91 6.15 -27.43 -2.28
N MET A 92 5.02 -26.90 -2.75
CA MET A 92 4.70 -26.88 -4.18
C MET A 92 5.66 -26.01 -4.95
N ARG A 93 5.96 -24.82 -4.43
CA ARG A 93 6.94 -23.91 -5.03
C ARG A 93 8.32 -24.55 -5.13
N SER A 94 8.82 -25.15 -4.05
CA SER A 94 10.11 -25.84 -4.07
C SER A 94 10.20 -26.95 -5.11
N LYS A 95 9.08 -27.65 -5.36
CA LYS A 95 9.01 -28.63 -6.45
C LYS A 95 9.06 -27.99 -7.84
N CYS A 96 8.34 -26.88 -8.01
CA CYS A 96 8.39 -26.13 -9.28
C CYS A 96 9.78 -25.54 -9.52
N ASP A 97 10.39 -24.97 -8.48
CA ASP A 97 11.74 -24.42 -8.54
C ASP A 97 12.78 -25.51 -8.88
N LYS A 98 12.63 -26.71 -8.28
CA LYS A 98 13.49 -27.85 -8.60
C LYS A 98 13.33 -28.29 -10.07
N ILE A 99 12.10 -28.43 -10.55
CA ILE A 99 11.84 -28.75 -11.97
C ILE A 99 12.45 -27.70 -12.87
N ASN A 100 12.27 -26.43 -12.52
CA ASN A 100 12.83 -25.32 -13.28
C ASN A 100 14.38 -25.38 -13.29
N THR A 101 15.00 -25.68 -12.16
CA THR A 101 16.46 -25.84 -12.04
C THR A 101 16.96 -27.05 -12.83
N ASP A 102 16.22 -28.17 -12.79
CA ASP A 102 16.61 -29.41 -13.44
C ASP A 102 16.41 -29.37 -14.99
N VAL A 103 15.51 -28.51 -15.47
CA VAL A 103 15.10 -28.44 -16.89
C VAL A 103 15.55 -27.13 -17.53
N SER A 104 15.79 -26.05 -16.76
CA SER A 104 16.21 -24.80 -17.35
C SER A 104 17.63 -24.91 -17.90
N VAL A 105 17.70 -24.71 -19.20
CA VAL A 105 18.93 -24.28 -19.83
C VAL A 105 19.25 -22.92 -19.21
N MET A 106 20.37 -22.80 -18.48
CA MET A 106 20.83 -21.50 -17.99
C MET A 106 20.87 -20.56 -19.20
N ASP A 107 20.33 -19.36 -19.05
CA ASP A 107 20.43 -18.35 -20.09
C ASP A 107 21.89 -18.22 -20.47
N GLU A 108 22.20 -18.40 -21.74
CA GLU A 108 23.57 -18.26 -22.22
C GLU A 108 24.06 -16.82 -21.97
N PRO A 109 25.31 -16.64 -21.55
CA PRO A 109 25.84 -15.30 -21.34
C PRO A 109 25.79 -14.51 -22.65
N VAL A 110 25.28 -13.30 -22.58
CA VAL A 110 25.18 -12.42 -23.74
C VAL A 110 26.52 -11.67 -23.95
N ILE A 111 26.87 -11.43 -25.20
CA ILE A 111 28.00 -10.54 -25.53
C ILE A 111 27.52 -9.12 -25.33
N LEU A 112 28.05 -8.42 -24.29
CA LEU A 112 27.62 -7.07 -23.91
C LEU A 112 27.71 -6.02 -24.99
N THR A 113 28.66 -6.19 -25.91
CA THR A 113 28.88 -5.25 -27.02
C THR A 113 28.00 -5.48 -28.24
N ASN A 114 27.18 -6.54 -28.22
CA ASN A 114 26.22 -6.75 -29.29
C ASN A 114 25.11 -5.68 -29.25
N ASN A 115 24.75 -5.18 -30.42
CA ASN A 115 23.68 -4.20 -30.60
C ASN A 115 23.93 -2.84 -29.88
N THR A 116 25.16 -2.48 -29.53
CA THR A 116 25.50 -1.23 -28.83
C THR A 116 24.93 0.00 -29.55
N ILE A 117 25.07 0.07 -30.87
CA ILE A 117 24.58 1.22 -31.66
C ILE A 117 23.05 1.29 -31.61
N SER A 118 22.35 0.16 -31.83
CA SER A 118 20.89 0.14 -31.75
C SER A 118 20.36 0.46 -30.35
N THR A 119 21.13 0.14 -29.31
CA THR A 119 20.81 0.51 -27.92
C THR A 119 20.92 2.04 -27.76
N ILE A 120 22.00 2.65 -28.25
CA ILE A 120 22.15 4.11 -28.22
C ILE A 120 21.02 4.80 -28.98
N ASP A 121 20.72 4.32 -30.20
CA ASP A 121 19.62 4.87 -31.00
C ASP A 121 18.24 4.71 -30.33
N SER A 122 18.03 3.63 -29.60
CA SER A 122 16.78 3.40 -28.86
C SER A 122 16.54 4.46 -27.77
N TYR A 123 17.59 4.95 -27.12
CA TYR A 123 17.47 6.00 -26.12
C TYR A 123 17.08 7.36 -26.71
N LEU A 124 17.40 7.62 -27.98
CA LEU A 124 16.96 8.82 -28.67
C LEU A 124 15.45 8.80 -28.92
N ALA A 125 14.90 7.63 -29.23
CA ALA A 125 13.47 7.45 -29.47
C ALA A 125 12.66 7.31 -28.19
N THR A 126 13.23 6.61 -27.19
CA THR A 126 12.55 6.28 -25.92
C THR A 126 13.57 6.40 -24.79
N PRO A 127 13.75 7.58 -24.21
CA PRO A 127 14.60 7.75 -23.03
C PRO A 127 14.16 6.83 -21.90
N GLU A 128 15.11 6.28 -21.16
CA GLU A 128 14.82 5.42 -20.01
C GLU A 128 14.33 6.28 -18.82
N MET A 129 13.02 6.52 -18.81
CA MET A 129 12.31 7.27 -17.78
C MET A 129 11.32 6.37 -17.07
N GLY A 130 11.23 6.53 -15.76
CA GLY A 130 10.21 5.88 -14.93
C GLY A 130 8.93 6.68 -14.86
N ILE A 131 8.02 6.26 -13.97
CA ILE A 131 6.77 6.95 -13.69
C ILE A 131 7.10 8.28 -12.98
N PRO A 132 6.81 9.44 -13.58
CA PRO A 132 7.13 10.72 -12.95
C PRO A 132 6.22 11.00 -11.76
N LEU A 133 6.78 11.64 -10.75
CA LEU A 133 6.06 12.10 -9.56
C LEU A 133 5.95 13.62 -9.57
N SER A 134 4.99 14.18 -8.82
CA SER A 134 4.88 15.61 -8.61
C SER A 134 6.02 16.21 -7.76
N TRP A 135 6.84 15.40 -7.15
CA TRP A 135 8.07 15.82 -6.47
C TRP A 135 9.23 15.78 -7.47
N GLU A 136 9.59 16.93 -7.99
CA GLU A 136 10.58 17.07 -9.05
C GLU A 136 11.91 16.41 -8.72
N GLY A 137 12.36 16.44 -7.47
CA GLY A 137 13.57 15.75 -7.04
C GLY A 137 13.59 14.25 -7.33
N TYR A 138 12.43 13.59 -7.34
CA TYR A 138 12.37 12.18 -7.75
C TYR A 138 12.61 12.00 -9.24
N ASN A 139 12.14 12.95 -10.04
CA ASN A 139 12.30 12.90 -11.48
C ASN A 139 13.73 13.23 -11.88
N GLU A 140 14.33 14.22 -11.23
CA GLU A 140 15.69 14.68 -11.52
C GLU A 140 16.74 13.67 -11.05
N TYR A 141 16.68 13.22 -9.77
CA TYR A 141 17.73 12.37 -9.21
C TYR A 141 17.55 10.89 -9.51
N PHE A 142 16.32 10.44 -9.80
CA PHE A 142 15.99 9.01 -9.99
C PHE A 142 15.29 8.74 -11.32
N ARG A 143 15.11 9.74 -12.17
CA ARG A 143 14.36 9.62 -13.43
C ARG A 143 12.91 9.15 -13.20
N GLY A 144 12.30 9.48 -12.05
CA GLY A 144 10.99 8.98 -11.59
C GLY A 144 11.08 7.59 -10.95
N LEU A 145 9.96 6.86 -10.92
CA LEU A 145 9.90 5.48 -10.44
C LEU A 145 10.25 4.53 -11.59
N LEU A 146 11.52 4.18 -11.71
CA LEU A 146 11.99 3.26 -12.76
C LEU A 146 11.45 1.84 -12.52
N PRO A 147 11.04 1.13 -13.58
CA PRO A 147 10.73 -0.30 -13.50
C PRO A 147 11.93 -1.09 -12.94
N SER A 148 11.65 -2.15 -12.22
CA SER A 148 12.67 -3.01 -11.59
C SER A 148 13.50 -2.34 -10.50
N THR A 149 13.09 -1.16 -10.02
CA THR A 149 13.78 -0.40 -8.98
C THR A 149 12.89 -0.24 -7.77
N VAL A 150 13.47 -0.36 -6.58
CA VAL A 150 12.78 -0.12 -5.31
C VAL A 150 13.47 1.01 -4.56
N ILE A 151 12.70 2.06 -4.24
CA ILE A 151 13.15 3.20 -3.43
C ILE A 151 12.80 2.93 -1.97
N PHE A 152 13.82 2.92 -1.12
CA PHE A 152 13.66 2.76 0.31
C PHE A 152 13.67 4.12 1.00
N GLN A 153 12.67 4.35 1.87
CA GLN A 153 12.50 5.64 2.54
C GLN A 153 12.39 5.45 4.04
N GLY A 154 13.36 5.99 4.78
CA GLY A 154 13.38 5.99 6.22
C GLY A 154 12.89 7.31 6.80
N LEU A 155 11.94 7.26 7.75
CA LEU A 155 11.49 8.39 8.57
C LEU A 155 11.30 7.94 10.00
N LEU A 156 11.32 8.90 10.92
CA LEU A 156 10.92 8.67 12.31
C LEU A 156 9.42 8.35 12.40
N SER A 157 9.02 7.77 13.53
CA SER A 157 7.61 7.57 13.82
C SER A 157 6.87 8.90 13.88
N ASN A 158 5.62 8.92 13.37
CA ASN A 158 4.75 10.10 13.36
C ASN A 158 5.23 11.32 12.55
N GLU A 159 6.27 11.17 11.72
CA GLU A 159 6.74 12.25 10.83
C GLU A 159 6.07 12.28 9.45
N GLY A 160 4.91 11.65 9.31
CA GLY A 160 4.09 11.77 8.10
C GLY A 160 4.38 10.72 7.03
N LYS A 161 5.08 9.64 7.35
CA LYS A 161 5.40 8.54 6.44
C LYS A 161 4.18 8.04 5.64
N SER A 162 3.10 7.67 6.32
CA SER A 162 1.89 7.14 5.68
C SER A 162 1.18 8.19 4.81
N ARG A 163 1.23 9.48 5.18
CA ARG A 163 0.71 10.56 4.32
C ARG A 163 1.52 10.71 3.05
N MET A 164 2.83 10.60 3.17
CA MET A 164 3.74 10.70 2.03
C MET A 164 3.47 9.57 1.02
N ILE A 165 3.40 8.33 1.47
CA ILE A 165 3.11 7.20 0.57
C ILE A 165 1.71 7.28 -0.04
N THR A 166 0.73 7.76 0.72
CA THR A 166 -0.63 7.97 0.21
C THR A 166 -0.65 9.05 -0.87
N MET A 167 0.12 10.14 -0.67
CA MET A 167 0.31 11.18 -1.68
C MET A 167 0.98 10.61 -2.94
N MET A 168 2.04 9.82 -2.79
CA MET A 168 2.72 9.18 -3.94
C MET A 168 1.80 8.22 -4.68
N ALA A 169 1.03 7.40 -3.96
CA ALA A 169 0.04 6.50 -4.55
C ALA A 169 -1.03 7.26 -5.34
N ALA A 170 -1.57 8.33 -4.75
CA ALA A 170 -2.55 9.19 -5.39
C ALA A 170 -1.98 9.85 -6.66
N ASP A 171 -0.75 10.35 -6.59
CA ASP A 171 -0.07 10.98 -7.72
C ASP A 171 0.10 10.00 -8.89
N VAL A 172 0.61 8.80 -8.62
CA VAL A 172 0.79 7.75 -9.63
C VAL A 172 -0.54 7.34 -10.26
N VAL A 173 -1.61 7.19 -9.48
CA VAL A 173 -2.91 6.77 -10.01
C VAL A 173 -3.62 7.89 -10.73
N LEU A 174 -3.69 9.09 -10.13
CA LEU A 174 -4.53 10.18 -10.63
C LEU A 174 -3.90 10.92 -11.82
N ARG A 175 -2.57 11.10 -11.79
CA ARG A 175 -1.85 11.81 -12.85
C ARG A 175 -1.30 10.88 -13.92
N GLN A 176 -0.68 9.77 -13.52
CA GLN A 176 -0.01 8.88 -14.46
C GLN A 176 -0.89 7.71 -14.93
N LYS A 177 -2.09 7.55 -14.32
CA LYS A 177 -3.06 6.49 -14.64
C LYS A 177 -2.53 5.05 -14.45
N CYS A 178 -1.40 4.89 -13.77
CA CYS A 178 -0.82 3.61 -13.43
C CYS A 178 -1.56 2.94 -12.26
N ARG A 179 -1.39 1.63 -12.13
CA ARG A 179 -2.01 0.84 -11.05
C ARG A 179 -1.06 0.70 -9.88
N VAL A 180 -1.58 0.92 -8.68
CA VAL A 180 -0.79 0.88 -7.43
C VAL A 180 -1.42 -0.09 -6.45
N MET A 181 -0.58 -0.88 -5.77
CA MET A 181 -0.93 -1.65 -4.58
C MET A 181 -0.22 -1.08 -3.36
N ILE A 182 -0.97 -0.70 -2.35
CA ILE A 182 -0.43 -0.37 -1.02
C ILE A 182 -0.58 -1.61 -0.14
N ILE A 183 0.53 -2.09 0.43
CA ILE A 183 0.59 -3.20 1.37
C ILE A 183 1.02 -2.61 2.71
N SER A 184 0.17 -2.66 3.72
CA SER A 184 0.46 -2.04 5.02
C SER A 184 0.32 -3.03 6.17
N ASN A 185 1.24 -2.94 7.13
CA ASN A 185 1.16 -3.63 8.42
C ASN A 185 1.00 -2.65 9.60
N GLU A 186 0.80 -1.37 9.32
CA GLU A 186 0.61 -0.32 10.33
C GLU A 186 -0.79 0.27 10.32
N MET A 187 -1.35 0.49 9.15
CA MET A 187 -2.59 1.22 8.99
C MET A 187 -3.73 0.33 8.51
N THR A 188 -4.90 0.54 9.07
CA THR A 188 -6.13 -0.10 8.60
C THR A 188 -6.60 0.53 7.29
N GLU A 189 -7.44 -0.19 6.54
CA GLU A 189 -8.08 0.33 5.33
C GLU A 189 -8.76 1.69 5.57
N ARG A 190 -9.50 1.82 6.68
CA ARG A 190 -10.20 3.06 7.03
C ARG A 190 -9.24 4.23 7.22
N ALA A 191 -8.11 4.00 7.88
CA ALA A 191 -7.13 5.04 8.14
C ALA A 191 -6.43 5.50 6.85
N ILE A 192 -6.02 4.58 5.98
CA ILE A 192 -5.46 4.91 4.66
C ILE A 192 -6.49 5.64 3.80
N LYS A 193 -7.75 5.21 3.81
CA LYS A 193 -8.83 5.86 3.07
C LYS A 193 -9.06 7.31 3.53
N ASN A 194 -9.08 7.56 4.84
CA ASN A 194 -9.17 8.91 5.39
C ASN A 194 -7.98 9.77 4.97
N CYS A 195 -6.78 9.23 5.06
CA CYS A 195 -5.56 9.90 4.62
C CYS A 195 -5.61 10.23 3.11
N LEU A 196 -6.08 9.31 2.27
CA LEU A 196 -6.24 9.52 0.83
C LEU A 196 -7.25 10.64 0.53
N ILE A 197 -8.44 10.56 1.11
CA ILE A 197 -9.50 11.57 0.90
C ILE A 197 -8.99 12.96 1.29
N THR A 198 -8.42 13.09 2.48
CA THR A 198 -7.90 14.39 2.96
C THR A 198 -6.71 14.89 2.15
N THR A 199 -5.86 13.99 1.65
CA THR A 199 -4.76 14.34 0.74
C THR A 199 -5.30 14.90 -0.57
N VAL A 200 -6.28 14.23 -1.18
CA VAL A 200 -6.87 14.68 -2.45
C VAL A 200 -7.63 16.00 -2.30
N ILE A 201 -8.37 16.17 -1.21
CA ILE A 201 -9.12 17.39 -0.92
C ILE A 201 -8.18 18.60 -0.74
N ASN A 202 -7.04 18.44 -0.06
CA ASN A 202 -6.24 19.59 0.39
C ASN A 202 -5.04 19.90 -0.51
N ASN A 203 -4.55 18.92 -1.28
CA ASN A 203 -3.35 19.12 -2.07
C ASN A 203 -3.64 19.95 -3.32
N PRO A 204 -2.92 21.07 -3.56
CA PRO A 204 -3.14 21.94 -4.71
C PRO A 204 -3.12 21.21 -6.05
N ILE A 205 -2.22 20.25 -6.24
CA ILE A 205 -2.10 19.46 -7.48
C ILE A 205 -3.39 18.71 -7.78
N PHE A 206 -4.01 18.11 -6.77
CA PHE A 206 -5.26 17.36 -6.96
C PHE A 206 -6.47 18.29 -7.05
N LYS A 207 -6.43 19.47 -6.39
CA LYS A 207 -7.43 20.51 -6.56
C LYS A 207 -7.51 20.98 -8.00
N GLU A 208 -6.39 21.17 -8.68
CA GLU A 208 -6.36 21.48 -10.11
C GLU A 208 -7.01 20.38 -10.95
N LEU A 209 -6.84 19.11 -10.59
CA LEU A 209 -7.39 17.98 -11.33
C LEU A 209 -8.92 17.85 -11.17
N HIS A 210 -9.46 18.04 -9.97
CA HIS A 210 -10.91 17.91 -9.74
C HIS A 210 -11.66 19.24 -9.83
N GLY A 211 -10.98 20.38 -9.79
CA GLY A 211 -11.58 21.71 -10.00
C GLY A 211 -12.48 22.21 -8.86
N ILE A 212 -12.44 21.59 -7.68
CA ILE A 212 -13.31 21.94 -6.54
C ILE A 212 -12.48 22.60 -5.45
N ASP A 213 -12.79 23.84 -5.13
CA ASP A 213 -12.11 24.54 -4.02
C ASP A 213 -12.79 24.19 -2.70
N ILE A 214 -12.11 23.37 -1.93
CA ILE A 214 -12.53 22.91 -0.61
C ILE A 214 -11.29 22.55 0.22
N ASN A 215 -11.35 22.75 1.54
CA ASN A 215 -10.37 22.27 2.48
C ASN A 215 -11.09 21.50 3.60
N LYS A 216 -10.55 20.35 3.98
CA LYS A 216 -11.12 19.51 5.04
C LYS A 216 -10.00 18.79 5.78
N ASN A 217 -9.87 19.00 7.07
CA ASN A 217 -8.90 18.23 7.83
C ASN A 217 -9.47 16.85 8.21
N GLU A 218 -8.59 15.93 8.54
CA GLU A 218 -8.97 14.54 8.81
C GLU A 218 -9.88 14.41 10.05
N LYS A 219 -9.67 15.25 11.07
CA LYS A 219 -10.51 15.25 12.27
C LYS A 219 -11.92 15.73 11.95
N GLU A 220 -12.08 16.79 11.17
CA GLU A 220 -13.39 17.24 10.71
C GLU A 220 -14.12 16.19 9.88
N LEU A 221 -13.38 15.54 8.96
CA LEU A 221 -13.95 14.48 8.12
C LEU A 221 -14.43 13.30 8.97
N THR A 222 -13.60 12.83 9.89
CA THR A 222 -13.89 11.62 10.70
C THR A 222 -14.93 11.86 11.78
N LEU A 223 -15.08 13.09 12.24
CA LEU A 223 -16.12 13.49 13.19
C LEU A 223 -17.42 13.95 12.50
N GLY A 224 -17.46 13.95 11.16
CA GLY A 224 -18.65 14.38 10.43
C GLY A 224 -18.98 15.87 10.61
N LEU A 225 -17.98 16.70 10.86
CA LEU A 225 -18.16 18.13 11.11
C LEU A 225 -18.17 18.89 9.78
N TYR A 226 -19.28 19.52 9.46
CA TYR A 226 -19.45 20.31 8.25
C TYR A 226 -19.96 21.71 8.60
N LYS A 227 -19.55 22.70 7.81
CA LYS A 227 -19.89 24.11 8.01
C LYS A 227 -21.08 24.49 7.13
N ASP A 228 -21.90 25.38 7.66
CA ASP A 228 -22.95 26.07 6.91
C ASP A 228 -22.40 27.29 6.14
N GLU A 229 -23.30 28.05 5.54
CA GLU A 229 -22.97 29.27 4.77
C GLU A 229 -22.34 30.38 5.64
N SER A 230 -22.58 30.37 6.96
CA SER A 230 -21.96 31.32 7.89
C SER A 230 -20.52 30.94 8.27
N GLY A 231 -20.09 29.72 7.93
CA GLY A 231 -18.81 29.16 8.30
C GLY A 231 -18.78 28.46 9.67
N GLU A 232 -19.93 28.36 10.32
CA GLU A 232 -20.07 27.67 11.61
C GLU A 232 -20.41 26.18 11.41
N PHE A 233 -19.94 25.34 12.33
CA PHE A 233 -20.27 23.91 12.26
C PHE A 233 -21.75 23.66 12.52
N VAL A 234 -22.35 22.87 11.65
CA VAL A 234 -23.72 22.39 11.82
C VAL A 234 -23.75 21.42 13.00
N VAL A 235 -24.46 21.79 14.04
CA VAL A 235 -24.66 20.95 15.22
C VAL A 235 -26.12 20.53 15.33
N ARG A 236 -26.39 19.37 15.94
CA ARG A 236 -27.74 18.90 16.20
C ARG A 236 -28.44 19.83 17.18
N LYS A 237 -29.68 20.21 16.86
CA LYS A 237 -30.43 21.19 17.65
C LYS A 237 -30.82 20.60 19.00
N THR A 238 -30.67 21.39 20.06
CA THR A 238 -31.04 21.07 21.42
C THR A 238 -31.98 22.15 21.99
N ASP A 239 -32.77 21.81 22.97
CA ASP A 239 -33.53 22.77 23.78
C ASP A 239 -32.66 23.42 24.88
N GLU A 240 -33.29 24.24 25.72
CA GLU A 240 -32.58 24.93 26.80
C GLU A 240 -32.05 23.96 27.89
N SER A 241 -32.62 22.76 27.98
CA SER A 241 -32.18 21.71 28.90
C SER A 241 -31.02 20.85 28.32
N GLY A 242 -30.69 21.02 27.05
CA GLY A 242 -29.67 20.27 26.34
C GLY A 242 -30.20 18.95 25.71
N GLU A 243 -31.51 18.73 25.72
CA GLU A 243 -32.11 17.58 25.03
C GLU A 243 -32.25 17.83 23.53
N PHE A 244 -32.10 16.79 22.73
CA PHE A 244 -32.20 16.93 21.27
C PHE A 244 -33.69 17.12 20.87
N ILE A 245 -33.96 18.24 20.19
CA ILE A 245 -35.27 18.56 19.59
C ILE A 245 -35.32 18.22 18.09
N GLU A 246 -34.22 17.74 17.53
CA GLU A 246 -34.05 17.35 16.12
C GLU A 246 -33.73 15.85 16.07
N SER A 247 -34.39 15.08 15.21
CA SER A 247 -34.00 13.70 14.99
C SER A 247 -32.61 13.56 14.38
N GLU A 248 -32.04 12.37 14.46
CA GLU A 248 -30.72 12.11 13.82
C GLU A 248 -30.81 12.22 12.30
N GLU A 249 -31.89 11.73 11.72
CA GLU A 249 -32.15 11.78 10.29
C GLU A 249 -32.28 13.22 9.79
N GLU A 250 -33.04 14.07 10.47
CA GLU A 250 -33.18 15.49 10.13
C GLU A 250 -31.86 16.24 10.21
N TYR A 251 -31.06 15.96 11.24
CA TYR A 251 -29.71 16.52 11.37
C TYR A 251 -28.83 16.08 10.21
N ILE A 252 -28.78 14.79 9.87
CA ILE A 252 -27.98 14.25 8.77
C ILE A 252 -28.40 14.87 7.44
N GLU A 253 -29.71 15.00 7.17
CA GLU A 253 -30.18 15.64 5.93
C GLU A 253 -29.80 17.12 5.86
N ARG A 254 -29.84 17.84 6.98
CA ARG A 254 -29.39 19.22 7.05
C ARG A 254 -27.89 19.37 6.83
N VAL A 255 -27.07 18.46 7.37
CA VAL A 255 -25.63 18.39 7.10
C VAL A 255 -25.38 18.11 5.62
N LYS A 256 -26.07 17.13 5.04
CA LYS A 256 -25.95 16.79 3.62
C LYS A 256 -26.35 17.93 2.68
N ALA A 257 -27.25 18.80 3.11
CA ALA A 257 -27.66 19.96 2.33
C ALA A 257 -26.61 21.09 2.31
N THR A 258 -25.59 21.05 3.17
CA THR A 258 -24.55 22.08 3.19
C THR A 258 -23.69 22.04 1.92
N GLU A 259 -23.26 23.21 1.46
CA GLU A 259 -22.36 23.35 0.31
C GLU A 259 -21.02 22.63 0.57
N GLU A 260 -20.51 22.71 1.80
CA GLU A 260 -19.27 22.03 2.18
C GLU A 260 -19.37 20.51 2.02
N TYR A 261 -20.48 19.91 2.51
CA TYR A 261 -20.69 18.46 2.33
C TYR A 261 -20.81 18.08 0.86
N GLN A 262 -21.55 18.84 0.07
CA GLN A 262 -21.74 18.58 -1.36
C GLN A 262 -20.41 18.65 -2.13
N LYS A 263 -19.55 19.61 -1.79
CA LYS A 263 -18.20 19.71 -2.36
C LYS A 263 -17.31 18.51 -1.97
N VAL A 264 -17.28 18.13 -0.69
CA VAL A 264 -16.53 16.95 -0.23
C VAL A 264 -17.04 15.68 -0.90
N LYS A 265 -18.36 15.52 -1.00
CA LYS A 265 -18.99 14.40 -1.70
C LYS A 265 -18.58 14.35 -3.18
N ALA A 266 -18.62 15.49 -3.87
CA ALA A 266 -18.25 15.58 -5.28
C ALA A 266 -16.77 15.20 -5.52
N VAL A 267 -15.85 15.59 -4.61
CA VAL A 267 -14.44 15.13 -4.66
C VAL A 267 -14.38 13.61 -4.43
N GLY A 268 -15.16 13.07 -3.49
CA GLY A 268 -15.21 11.62 -3.23
C GLY A 268 -15.67 10.85 -4.47
N GLU A 269 -16.76 11.25 -5.11
CA GLU A 269 -17.28 10.65 -6.33
C GLU A 269 -16.30 10.76 -7.50
N TRP A 270 -15.61 11.89 -7.61
CA TRP A 270 -14.54 12.07 -8.59
C TRP A 270 -13.38 11.10 -8.33
N LEU A 271 -12.94 10.98 -7.08
CA LEU A 271 -11.86 10.10 -6.67
C LEU A 271 -12.20 8.64 -7.00
N GLU A 272 -13.40 8.17 -6.64
CA GLU A 272 -13.85 6.81 -6.93
C GLU A 272 -13.75 6.50 -8.44
N ARG A 273 -14.31 7.39 -9.27
CA ARG A 273 -14.26 7.23 -10.74
C ARG A 273 -12.84 7.20 -11.32
N GLN A 274 -11.92 8.03 -10.77
CA GLN A 274 -10.56 8.10 -11.29
C GLN A 274 -9.68 6.92 -10.85
N THR A 275 -9.96 6.35 -9.68
CA THR A 275 -9.14 5.28 -9.07
C THR A 275 -9.72 3.88 -9.26
N GLU A 276 -10.90 3.76 -9.88
CA GLU A 276 -11.56 2.47 -10.10
C GLU A 276 -10.63 1.47 -10.79
N GLY A 277 -10.40 0.32 -10.13
CA GLY A 277 -9.53 -0.73 -10.64
C GLY A 277 -8.05 -0.36 -10.78
N LYS A 278 -7.58 0.71 -10.09
CA LYS A 278 -6.18 1.17 -10.17
C LYS A 278 -5.50 1.34 -8.84
N LEU A 279 -6.22 1.64 -7.77
CA LEU A 279 -5.66 1.80 -6.43
C LEU A 279 -6.18 0.69 -5.53
N TYR A 280 -5.26 -0.13 -5.05
CA TYR A 280 -5.54 -1.28 -4.20
C TYR A 280 -4.85 -1.13 -2.86
N PHE A 281 -5.47 -1.68 -1.83
CA PHE A 281 -4.91 -1.72 -0.47
C PHE A 281 -5.05 -3.13 0.10
N HIS A 282 -3.99 -3.61 0.76
CA HIS A 282 -4.02 -4.84 1.52
C HIS A 282 -3.44 -4.64 2.92
N ASP A 283 -4.26 -4.91 3.93
CA ASP A 283 -3.86 -4.92 5.33
C ASP A 283 -3.26 -6.29 5.68
N ILE A 284 -1.97 -6.28 6.01
CA ILE A 284 -1.22 -7.47 6.40
C ILE A 284 -0.84 -7.49 7.88
N THR A 285 -1.53 -6.71 8.72
CA THR A 285 -1.24 -6.63 10.17
C THR A 285 -1.33 -7.98 10.88
N SER A 286 -2.13 -8.91 10.37
CA SER A 286 -2.29 -10.26 10.92
C SER A 286 -1.18 -11.23 10.54
N ASP A 287 -0.47 -11.00 9.44
CA ASP A 287 0.65 -11.82 8.96
C ASP A 287 1.54 -10.97 8.04
N TYR A 288 2.59 -10.43 8.60
CA TYR A 288 3.61 -9.67 7.88
C TYR A 288 4.93 -10.44 7.74
N SER A 289 4.83 -11.77 7.68
CA SER A 289 5.97 -12.63 7.35
C SER A 289 6.53 -12.29 5.96
N GLN A 290 7.80 -12.59 5.74
CA GLN A 290 8.44 -12.36 4.45
C GLN A 290 7.66 -13.04 3.32
N GLU A 291 7.13 -14.23 3.58
CA GLU A 291 6.36 -15.02 2.61
C GLU A 291 5.01 -14.37 2.30
N ALA A 292 4.34 -13.80 3.29
CA ALA A 292 3.09 -13.08 3.08
C ALA A 292 3.32 -11.83 2.23
N ILE A 293 4.36 -11.06 2.53
CA ILE A 293 4.75 -9.88 1.76
C ILE A 293 5.10 -10.27 0.31
N GLU A 294 5.91 -11.31 0.13
CA GLU A 294 6.26 -11.82 -1.20
C GLU A 294 5.01 -12.20 -2.00
N LEU A 295 4.10 -12.95 -1.37
CA LEU A 295 2.85 -13.36 -2.01
C LEU A 295 2.02 -12.16 -2.47
N GLU A 296 1.89 -11.14 -1.64
CA GLU A 296 1.09 -9.97 -1.97
C GLU A 296 1.75 -9.10 -3.06
N ILE A 297 3.09 -8.97 -3.07
CA ILE A 297 3.78 -8.29 -4.17
C ILE A 297 3.61 -9.06 -5.49
N ARG A 298 3.72 -10.39 -5.48
CA ARG A 298 3.47 -11.21 -6.69
C ARG A 298 2.03 -11.10 -7.16
N LYS A 299 1.07 -11.16 -6.24
CA LYS A 299 -0.36 -11.05 -6.51
C LYS A 299 -0.72 -9.68 -7.08
N SER A 300 -0.09 -8.61 -6.58
CA SER A 300 -0.28 -7.26 -7.12
C SER A 300 0.06 -7.18 -8.61
N LYS A 301 1.13 -7.87 -9.06
CA LYS A 301 1.48 -7.93 -10.49
C LYS A 301 0.60 -8.88 -11.27
N VAL A 302 0.47 -10.12 -10.79
CA VAL A 302 -0.15 -11.20 -11.58
C VAL A 302 -1.66 -11.02 -11.68
N VAL A 303 -2.32 -10.69 -10.56
CA VAL A 303 -3.79 -10.59 -10.48
C VAL A 303 -4.26 -9.18 -10.80
N TYR A 304 -3.72 -8.19 -10.10
CA TYR A 304 -4.19 -6.79 -10.18
C TYR A 304 -3.50 -5.98 -11.27
N LYS A 305 -2.45 -6.53 -11.90
CA LYS A 305 -1.68 -5.87 -12.97
C LYS A 305 -1.11 -4.51 -12.56
N CYS A 306 -0.68 -4.42 -11.30
CA CYS A 306 -0.10 -3.19 -10.79
C CYS A 306 1.27 -2.90 -11.44
N ASP A 307 1.55 -1.62 -11.59
CA ASP A 307 2.82 -1.08 -12.08
C ASP A 307 3.75 -0.74 -10.92
N VAL A 308 3.16 -0.33 -9.79
CA VAL A 308 3.84 0.09 -8.58
C VAL A 308 3.30 -0.67 -7.37
N PHE A 309 4.18 -1.08 -6.48
CA PHE A 309 3.82 -1.50 -5.14
C PHE A 309 4.43 -0.58 -4.09
N ILE A 310 3.71 -0.38 -3.00
CA ILE A 310 4.16 0.42 -1.85
C ILE A 310 4.05 -0.46 -0.60
N MET A 311 5.18 -0.68 0.09
CA MET A 311 5.22 -1.41 1.36
C MET A 311 5.33 -0.43 2.53
N ASP A 312 4.30 -0.38 3.37
CA ASP A 312 4.21 0.48 4.56
C ASP A 312 3.91 -0.36 5.81
N THR A 313 4.86 -0.76 6.58
CA THR A 313 6.27 -0.41 6.72
C THR A 313 7.05 -1.72 6.86
N MET A 314 8.31 -1.71 6.53
CA MET A 314 9.16 -2.85 6.84
C MET A 314 9.42 -2.90 8.35
N LYS A 315 8.83 -3.88 9.02
CA LYS A 315 9.02 -4.18 10.44
C LYS A 315 9.53 -5.60 10.64
N VAL A 316 10.21 -5.80 11.75
CA VAL A 316 10.65 -7.11 12.20
C VAL A 316 10.32 -7.25 13.68
N ASP A 317 9.84 -8.41 14.09
CA ASP A 317 9.61 -8.72 15.49
C ASP A 317 10.87 -8.57 16.33
N LYS A 318 10.71 -8.03 17.55
CA LYS A 318 11.80 -7.60 18.45
C LYS A 318 12.85 -8.65 18.82
N LEU A 319 12.61 -9.91 18.54
CA LEU A 319 13.43 -11.00 19.07
C LEU A 319 14.45 -11.65 18.10
N GLU A 320 14.35 -11.40 16.78
CA GLU A 320 15.25 -12.08 15.81
C GLU A 320 15.63 -11.22 14.58
N SER A 321 16.14 -10.28 14.79
CA SER A 321 16.08 -9.04 14.22
C SER A 321 16.67 -8.60 12.86
N TRP A 322 17.92 -8.46 12.73
CA TRP A 322 18.60 -7.61 11.75
C TRP A 322 18.83 -8.30 10.41
N ASP A 323 19.12 -9.57 10.44
CA ASP A 323 19.29 -10.38 9.23
C ASP A 323 17.96 -10.56 8.49
N ARG A 324 16.85 -10.67 9.23
CA ARG A 324 15.51 -10.76 8.63
C ARG A 324 15.13 -9.48 7.88
N LEU A 325 15.40 -8.30 8.45
CA LEU A 325 15.08 -7.04 7.77
C LEU A 325 15.93 -6.86 6.51
N LYS A 326 17.20 -7.26 6.55
CA LYS A 326 18.07 -7.30 5.38
C LYS A 326 17.57 -8.33 4.35
N MET A 327 17.18 -9.53 4.80
CA MET A 327 16.61 -10.55 3.91
C MET A 327 15.31 -10.05 3.26
N LEU A 328 14.43 -9.43 4.02
CA LEU A 328 13.20 -8.84 3.49
C LEU A 328 13.49 -7.74 2.46
N ALA A 329 14.42 -6.83 2.77
CA ALA A 329 14.83 -5.78 1.82
C ALA A 329 15.42 -6.38 0.54
N THR A 330 16.28 -7.40 0.67
CA THR A 330 16.83 -8.13 -0.49
C THR A 330 15.70 -8.73 -1.32
N LYS A 331 14.76 -9.39 -0.66
CA LYS A 331 13.64 -10.04 -1.33
C LYS A 331 12.71 -9.06 -2.06
N ILE A 332 12.43 -7.92 -1.45
CA ILE A 332 11.62 -6.86 -2.07
C ILE A 332 12.31 -6.33 -3.34
N VAL A 333 13.62 -6.11 -3.30
CA VAL A 333 14.40 -5.69 -4.47
C VAL A 333 14.40 -6.77 -5.58
N GLU A 334 14.60 -8.04 -5.21
CA GLU A 334 14.53 -9.16 -6.14
C GLU A 334 13.16 -9.23 -6.84
N LEU A 335 12.08 -9.07 -6.07
CA LEU A 335 10.71 -9.07 -6.59
C LEU A 335 10.46 -7.90 -7.54
N GLY A 336 10.94 -6.70 -7.21
CA GLY A 336 10.87 -5.55 -8.11
C GLY A 336 11.50 -5.85 -9.47
N LYS A 337 12.70 -6.46 -9.46
CA LYS A 337 13.42 -6.86 -10.67
C LYS A 337 12.73 -8.00 -11.44
N GLU A 338 12.36 -9.06 -10.74
CA GLU A 338 11.69 -10.23 -11.32
C GLU A 338 10.37 -9.86 -12.01
N LEU A 339 9.56 -9.06 -11.31
CA LEU A 339 8.22 -8.69 -11.77
C LEU A 339 8.22 -7.44 -12.66
N LYS A 340 9.36 -6.80 -12.86
CA LYS A 340 9.51 -5.53 -13.58
C LYS A 340 8.55 -4.47 -13.05
N MET A 341 8.47 -4.36 -11.72
CA MET A 341 7.65 -3.36 -11.03
C MET A 341 8.53 -2.28 -10.41
N SER A 342 8.00 -1.09 -10.32
CA SER A 342 8.57 -0.06 -9.45
C SER A 342 8.08 -0.28 -8.02
N GLY A 343 8.95 -0.09 -7.04
CA GLY A 343 8.61 -0.27 -5.64
C GLY A 343 8.98 0.93 -4.78
N ILE A 344 8.18 1.16 -3.74
CA ILE A 344 8.51 2.06 -2.64
C ILE A 344 8.37 1.25 -1.35
N ALA A 345 9.42 1.21 -0.54
CA ALA A 345 9.40 0.53 0.75
C ALA A 345 9.79 1.51 1.86
N THR A 346 8.93 1.65 2.85
CA THR A 346 9.20 2.51 3.99
C THR A 346 9.77 1.71 5.16
N PHE A 347 10.59 2.37 5.98
CA PHE A 347 11.10 1.82 7.22
C PHE A 347 11.20 2.91 8.29
N GLN A 348 11.35 2.52 9.54
CA GLN A 348 11.42 3.44 10.65
C GLN A 348 12.88 3.67 11.07
N LEU A 349 13.25 4.93 11.23
CA LEU A 349 14.51 5.33 11.86
C LEU A 349 14.41 5.17 13.39
N THR A 350 15.56 5.05 14.06
CA THR A 350 15.59 4.95 15.52
C THR A 350 15.36 6.32 16.18
N ASP A 351 14.71 6.33 17.33
CA ASP A 351 14.41 7.57 18.07
C ASP A 351 15.68 8.35 18.47
N ALA A 352 16.83 7.72 18.52
CA ALA A 352 18.11 8.39 18.75
C ALA A 352 18.42 9.46 17.70
N THR A 353 17.84 9.35 16.50
CA THR A 353 18.06 10.29 15.39
C THR A 353 17.23 11.58 15.47
N VAL A 354 16.33 11.69 16.43
CA VAL A 354 15.47 12.90 16.61
C VAL A 354 16.27 14.18 16.72
N PHE A 355 17.47 14.10 17.27
CA PHE A 355 18.35 15.25 17.50
C PHE A 355 19.41 15.45 16.42
N ASP A 356 19.55 14.48 15.49
CA ASP A 356 20.55 14.59 14.44
C ASP A 356 20.12 15.63 13.39
N ASP A 357 21.09 16.32 12.83
CA ASP A 357 20.87 17.14 11.64
C ASP A 357 20.55 16.22 10.44
N ILE A 358 19.83 16.72 9.44
CA ILE A 358 19.54 15.95 8.24
C ILE A 358 20.83 15.50 7.52
N PHE A 359 21.88 16.29 7.57
CA PHE A 359 23.16 15.99 6.97
C PHE A 359 23.91 14.87 7.71
N ASP A 360 23.66 14.69 9.01
CA ASP A 360 24.26 13.65 9.84
C ASP A 360 23.54 12.31 9.71
N LEU A 361 22.31 12.30 9.19
CA LEU A 361 21.59 11.08 8.96
C LEU A 361 22.36 10.15 8.01
N SER A 362 22.46 8.90 8.38
CA SER A 362 23.13 7.86 7.60
C SER A 362 22.44 6.51 7.81
N SER A 363 22.81 5.54 7.03
CA SER A 363 22.36 4.16 7.24
C SER A 363 22.68 3.60 8.63
N ASN A 364 23.59 4.25 9.39
CA ASN A 364 23.87 3.91 10.80
C ASN A 364 22.68 4.24 11.72
N ASN A 365 21.82 5.17 11.33
CA ASN A 365 20.63 5.61 12.07
C ASN A 365 19.43 4.67 11.91
N ILE A 366 19.57 3.63 11.09
CA ILE A 366 18.58 2.55 10.96
C ILE A 366 18.72 1.55 12.14
N GLY A 367 19.49 1.92 13.15
CA GLY A 367 19.83 1.04 14.25
C GLY A 367 20.71 -0.14 13.79
N ALA A 368 20.48 -1.33 14.32
CA ALA A 368 21.27 -2.46 13.93
C ALA A 368 20.95 -2.98 12.49
N ALA A 369 19.97 -2.40 11.79
CA ALA A 369 19.62 -2.74 10.40
C ALA A 369 20.51 -2.09 9.33
N LYS A 370 21.74 -1.70 9.66
CA LYS A 370 22.73 -1.13 8.73
C LYS A 370 22.88 -1.92 7.42
N GLY A 371 22.64 -3.23 7.49
CA GLY A 371 22.72 -4.12 6.33
C GLY A 371 21.67 -3.91 5.24
N ILE A 372 20.57 -3.17 5.51
CA ILE A 372 19.54 -2.87 4.51
C ILE A 372 20.14 -2.08 3.32
N LYS A 373 21.10 -1.20 3.57
CA LYS A 373 21.74 -0.40 2.53
C LYS A 373 22.37 -1.24 1.41
N HIS A 374 22.83 -2.45 1.71
CA HIS A 374 23.57 -3.26 0.73
C HIS A 374 22.71 -3.69 -0.47
N PRO A 375 21.53 -4.32 -0.30
CA PRO A 375 20.73 -4.80 -1.42
C PRO A 375 19.98 -3.70 -2.18
N VAL A 376 19.73 -2.54 -1.57
CA VAL A 376 18.84 -1.53 -2.17
C VAL A 376 19.56 -0.67 -3.21
N ASP A 377 18.83 -0.21 -4.21
CA ASP A 377 19.36 0.66 -5.26
C ASP A 377 19.30 2.13 -4.85
N VAL A 378 18.19 2.57 -4.25
CA VAL A 378 18.00 3.93 -3.75
C VAL A 378 17.56 3.90 -2.29
N MET A 379 18.21 4.74 -1.47
CA MET A 379 17.85 4.92 -0.06
C MET A 379 17.76 6.41 0.27
N LEU A 380 16.62 6.80 0.78
CA LEU A 380 16.33 8.14 1.29
C LEU A 380 16.15 8.09 2.79
N LEU A 381 16.75 9.04 3.49
CA LEU A 381 16.57 9.25 4.92
C LEU A 381 15.92 10.60 5.12
N GLY A 382 14.75 10.62 5.75
CA GLY A 382 13.94 11.80 5.91
C GLY A 382 13.81 12.24 7.36
N LYS A 383 13.62 13.52 7.55
CA LYS A 383 13.36 14.17 8.84
C LYS A 383 12.37 15.31 8.64
N LYS A 384 11.35 15.39 9.51
CA LYS A 384 10.51 16.58 9.59
C LYS A 384 11.32 17.70 10.24
N LEU A 385 11.50 18.81 9.53
CA LEU A 385 12.22 19.96 10.04
C LEU A 385 11.41 20.67 11.12
N LYS A 386 12.07 21.03 12.21
CA LYS A 386 11.47 21.87 13.24
C LYS A 386 11.52 23.34 12.78
N ARG A 387 10.54 24.13 13.17
CA ARG A 387 10.49 25.56 12.78
C ARG A 387 11.73 26.34 13.18
N GLU A 388 12.35 25.96 14.29
CA GLU A 388 13.59 26.56 14.81
C GLU A 388 14.81 26.24 13.94
N GLU A 389 14.70 25.24 13.06
CA GLU A 389 15.77 24.82 12.14
C GLU A 389 15.62 25.47 10.76
N TYR A 390 14.51 26.18 10.47
CA TYR A 390 14.22 26.68 9.11
C TYR A 390 15.27 27.66 8.62
N ASP A 391 15.85 28.48 9.50
CA ASP A 391 16.91 29.43 9.13
C ASP A 391 18.21 28.75 8.68
N LYS A 392 18.35 27.45 8.94
CA LYS A 392 19.52 26.66 8.52
C LYS A 392 19.40 26.11 7.12
N TYR A 393 18.20 26.13 6.55
CA TYR A 393 17.89 25.47 5.29
C TYR A 393 17.29 26.44 4.29
N GLN A 394 17.72 26.29 3.07
CA GLN A 394 17.14 26.96 1.93
C GLN A 394 16.81 25.91 0.88
N TYR A 395 15.80 26.13 0.07
CA TYR A 395 15.53 25.27 -1.07
C TYR A 395 15.77 26.04 -2.37
N MET A 396 16.37 25.35 -3.33
CA MET A 396 16.39 25.82 -4.70
C MET A 396 15.21 25.23 -5.44
N PRO A 397 14.28 26.06 -5.93
CA PRO A 397 13.24 25.56 -6.84
C PRO A 397 13.96 25.00 -8.08
N PHE A 398 13.51 23.85 -8.56
CA PHE A 398 14.03 23.28 -9.80
C PHE A 398 13.89 24.31 -10.92
N ALA A 399 14.87 24.32 -11.82
CA ALA A 399 14.90 25.26 -12.94
C ALA A 399 13.64 25.12 -13.79
N THR A 400 12.88 26.20 -13.91
CA THR A 400 11.85 26.32 -14.92
C THR A 400 12.49 26.79 -16.22
N GLU A 401 11.81 26.62 -17.38
CA GLU A 401 12.29 27.15 -18.64
C GLU A 401 12.63 28.66 -18.55
N GLU A 402 11.86 29.42 -17.76
CA GLU A 402 12.11 30.83 -17.49
C GLU A 402 13.39 31.06 -16.66
N SER A 403 13.69 30.20 -15.68
CA SER A 403 14.89 30.36 -14.85
C SER A 403 16.17 29.99 -15.63
N LEU A 404 16.08 29.07 -16.57
CA LEU A 404 17.20 28.74 -17.47
C LEU A 404 17.52 29.88 -18.46
N MET A 405 16.53 30.74 -18.77
CA MET A 405 16.75 31.90 -19.65
C MET A 405 17.32 33.12 -18.90
N TRP A 406 17.10 33.25 -17.60
CA TRP A 406 17.36 34.49 -16.85
C TRP A 406 18.37 34.38 -15.71
N GLY A 407 19.02 33.25 -15.54
CA GLY A 407 20.08 33.03 -14.53
C GLY A 407 19.79 31.88 -13.58
N ASP A 408 20.79 31.58 -12.73
CA ASP A 408 20.71 30.49 -11.76
C ASP A 408 19.49 30.63 -10.81
N PRO A 409 18.82 29.54 -10.48
CA PRO A 409 17.71 29.56 -9.54
C PRO A 409 18.16 30.09 -8.19
N VAL A 410 17.54 31.18 -7.73
CA VAL A 410 17.85 31.79 -6.45
C VAL A 410 17.31 30.89 -5.34
N SER A 411 18.16 30.56 -4.37
CA SER A 411 17.74 29.84 -3.18
C SER A 411 16.69 30.65 -2.40
N LYS A 412 15.67 29.94 -1.89
CA LYS A 412 14.57 30.54 -1.12
C LYS A 412 14.56 30.02 0.29
N ASP A 413 14.29 30.92 1.24
CA ASP A 413 14.08 30.54 2.63
C ASP A 413 12.80 29.73 2.81
N LEU A 414 12.79 28.88 3.82
CA LEU A 414 11.62 28.07 4.14
C LEU A 414 10.50 28.96 4.69
N ASN A 415 9.29 28.76 4.19
CA ASN A 415 8.12 29.49 4.64
C ASN A 415 7.68 29.01 6.04
N PRO A 416 7.68 29.89 7.07
CA PRO A 416 7.34 29.50 8.46
C PRO A 416 5.88 29.03 8.63
N LYS A 417 5.01 29.26 7.65
CA LYS A 417 3.62 28.78 7.65
C LYS A 417 3.44 27.37 7.08
N LYS A 418 4.49 26.81 6.48
CA LYS A 418 4.48 25.46 5.90
C LYS A 418 5.27 24.49 6.77
N GLU A 419 4.99 23.23 6.63
CA GLU A 419 5.79 22.13 7.21
C GLU A 419 6.63 21.49 6.12
N TYR A 420 7.85 21.11 6.46
CA TYR A 420 8.79 20.53 5.52
C TYR A 420 9.33 19.21 6.05
N ILE A 421 9.48 18.27 5.15
CA ILE A 421 10.25 17.04 5.35
C ILE A 421 11.45 17.13 4.43
N ALA A 422 12.64 17.14 5.00
CA ALA A 422 13.87 17.08 4.24
C ALA A 422 14.28 15.63 4.04
N PHE A 423 14.79 15.31 2.84
CA PHE A 423 15.32 13.98 2.53
C PHE A 423 16.78 14.09 2.12
N LYS A 424 17.59 13.23 2.70
CA LYS A 424 18.97 12.99 2.29
C LYS A 424 19.03 11.72 1.42
N ILE A 425 19.67 11.83 0.30
CA ILE A 425 20.00 10.66 -0.53
C ILE A 425 21.19 9.96 0.11
N ASP A 426 20.97 8.86 0.81
CA ASP A 426 22.04 8.07 1.44
C ASP A 426 22.68 7.07 0.46
N LYS A 427 21.92 6.66 -0.56
CA LYS A 427 22.37 5.80 -1.64
C LYS A 427 21.59 6.07 -2.92
N ASN A 428 22.31 6.12 -4.02
CA ASN A 428 21.76 6.15 -5.38
C ASN A 428 22.68 5.36 -6.32
N ARG A 429 22.12 4.36 -7.01
CA ARG A 429 22.82 3.53 -8.01
C ARG A 429 22.20 3.64 -9.43
N LEU A 430 21.29 4.60 -9.63
CA LEU A 430 20.58 4.78 -10.90
C LEU A 430 21.31 5.67 -11.88
#